data_551ac193df62dfaa587ad3efa325ec76
#
_entry.id   551ac193df62dfaa587ad3efa325ec76
#
_cell.length_a   1.000
_cell.length_b   1.000
_cell.length_c   1.000
_cell.angle_alpha   90.00
_cell.angle_beta   90.00
_cell.angle_gamma   90.00
#
_symmetry.space_group_name_H-M   'P 1'
#
loop_
_entity.id
_entity.type
_entity.pdbx_description
1 polymer ?
#
loop_
_entity_poly.entity_id
_entity_poly.type
_entity_poly.pdbx_seq_one_letter_code
_entity_poly.pdbx_strand_id
1 'polypeptide(L)'
;MRTPCEIIERNFLTDLKIRVAKKLWEAGYRQKDIGELFGVTQPVVSELVRGEPKSSWFGKEAEKLAEEIVKRLKTNWDAKTAVELICQYCKDMKLKGEFCQIHYSTLPSLGKGCNICMWLESGIITPDVINDVKDAVHIIESESEKLMQLYPQVGINIARIADETSDKIVGIPGRIVRYHGRLKAFSSPELGGSSHNGEVLRAARRAKSTKGAVINVKYVQGIESTLTELALNYRKIRRREGLPVETRDSELFEEIERIFSEHPESDAIIDPGAFGIEPTLYLFAETAVDAAKLAIRVGALYLSELA
;
A
#
# COMPACT_ATOMS: atom_id res chain seq x y z
N MET A 1 -1.71 24.97 11.77
CA MET A 1 -1.60 23.60 11.26
C MET A 1 -2.30 22.69 12.26
N ARG A 2 -3.16 21.78 11.81
CA ARG A 2 -3.89 20.86 12.70
C ARG A 2 -3.66 19.42 12.23
N THR A 3 -3.19 18.58 13.13
CA THR A 3 -2.92 17.17 12.83
C THR A 3 -4.19 16.33 12.95
N PRO A 4 -4.27 15.15 12.31
CA PRO A 4 -5.39 14.23 12.50
C PRO A 4 -5.66 13.90 13.97
N CYS A 5 -4.60 13.72 14.77
CA CYS A 5 -4.72 13.40 16.21
C CYS A 5 -5.40 14.52 17.00
N GLU A 6 -5.12 15.80 16.71
CA GLU A 6 -5.81 16.94 17.35
C GLU A 6 -7.30 16.98 17.02
N ILE A 7 -7.65 16.62 15.78
CA ILE A 7 -9.05 16.53 15.35
C ILE A 7 -9.77 15.40 16.11
N ILE A 8 -9.12 14.24 16.20
CA ILE A 8 -9.65 13.08 16.91
C ILE A 8 -9.81 13.37 18.39
N GLU A 9 -8.82 14.02 19.03
CA GLU A 9 -8.90 14.38 20.43
C GLU A 9 -10.12 15.25 20.73
N ARG A 10 -10.32 16.30 19.94
CA ARG A 10 -11.41 17.27 20.19
C ARG A 10 -12.80 16.74 19.88
N ASN A 11 -12.92 15.91 18.85
CA ASN A 11 -14.23 15.52 18.32
C ASN A 11 -14.65 14.09 18.69
N PHE A 12 -13.73 13.27 19.18
CA PHE A 12 -14.00 11.87 19.51
C PHE A 12 -13.52 11.48 20.91
N LEU A 13 -12.22 11.68 21.23
CA LEU A 13 -11.67 11.17 22.50
C LEU A 13 -12.26 11.88 23.72
N THR A 14 -12.58 13.16 23.62
CA THR A 14 -13.23 13.91 24.70
C THR A 14 -14.61 13.31 25.01
N ASP A 15 -15.43 13.03 24.01
CA ASP A 15 -16.74 12.38 24.16
C ASP A 15 -16.61 10.97 24.71
N LEU A 16 -15.66 10.20 24.19
CA LEU A 16 -15.40 8.84 24.63
C LEU A 16 -15.03 8.80 26.13
N LYS A 17 -14.14 9.70 26.58
CA LYS A 17 -13.73 9.80 27.99
C LYS A 17 -14.94 10.09 28.89
N ILE A 18 -15.84 10.99 28.50
CA ILE A 18 -17.06 11.30 29.24
C ILE A 18 -17.94 10.04 29.37
N ARG A 19 -18.19 9.34 28.25
CA ARG A 19 -19.03 8.12 28.21
C ARG A 19 -18.45 7.00 29.07
N VAL A 20 -17.16 6.74 28.95
CA VAL A 20 -16.49 5.69 29.75
C VAL A 20 -16.52 6.05 31.24
N ALA A 21 -16.24 7.31 31.61
CA ALA A 21 -16.28 7.74 33.02
C ALA A 21 -17.69 7.59 33.63
N LYS A 22 -18.75 8.01 32.90
CA LYS A 22 -20.15 7.84 33.33
C LYS A 22 -20.49 6.37 33.55
N LYS A 23 -20.21 5.52 32.53
CA LYS A 23 -20.53 4.09 32.62
C LYS A 23 -19.78 3.36 33.74
N LEU A 24 -18.54 3.72 34.00
CA LEU A 24 -17.76 3.19 35.13
C LEU A 24 -18.34 3.65 36.46
N TRP A 25 -18.71 4.95 36.58
CA TRP A 25 -19.36 5.49 37.78
C TRP A 25 -20.72 4.81 38.05
N GLU A 26 -21.54 4.66 37.03
CA GLU A 26 -22.83 3.94 37.12
C GLU A 26 -22.65 2.46 37.48
N ALA A 27 -21.53 1.85 37.09
CA ALA A 27 -21.17 0.49 37.46
C ALA A 27 -20.58 0.38 38.90
N GLY A 28 -20.51 1.49 39.67
CA GLY A 28 -20.11 1.51 41.07
C GLY A 28 -18.63 1.71 41.34
N TYR A 29 -17.80 2.04 40.31
CA TYR A 29 -16.39 2.33 40.54
C TYR A 29 -16.20 3.71 41.15
N ARG A 30 -15.23 3.84 42.11
CA ARG A 30 -14.97 5.10 42.78
C ARG A 30 -14.27 6.07 41.81
N GLN A 31 -14.55 7.36 41.96
CA GLN A 31 -13.89 8.40 41.14
C GLN A 31 -12.35 8.38 41.23
N LYS A 32 -11.82 7.96 42.39
CA LYS A 32 -10.37 7.80 42.59
C LYS A 32 -9.82 6.72 41.68
N ASP A 33 -10.48 5.54 41.60
CA ASP A 33 -10.05 4.39 40.77
C ASP A 33 -10.14 4.73 39.30
N ILE A 34 -11.21 5.44 38.88
CA ILE A 34 -11.36 5.96 37.53
C ILE A 34 -10.25 6.98 37.18
N GLY A 35 -9.88 7.84 38.17
CA GLY A 35 -8.79 8.81 38.02
C GLY A 35 -7.43 8.14 37.79
N GLU A 36 -7.13 7.11 38.53
CA GLU A 36 -5.91 6.30 38.38
C GLU A 36 -5.87 5.63 36.98
N LEU A 37 -7.00 5.06 36.55
CA LEU A 37 -7.13 4.44 35.20
C LEU A 37 -6.90 5.47 34.08
N PHE A 38 -7.42 6.68 34.22
CA PHE A 38 -7.35 7.73 33.21
C PHE A 38 -6.07 8.58 33.29
N GLY A 39 -5.28 8.42 34.37
CA GLY A 39 -4.11 9.25 34.62
C GLY A 39 -4.48 10.71 34.96
N VAL A 40 -5.63 10.94 35.61
CA VAL A 40 -6.16 12.26 35.94
C VAL A 40 -6.57 12.35 37.42
N THR A 41 -6.74 13.57 37.93
CA THR A 41 -7.18 13.79 39.30
C THR A 41 -8.69 13.55 39.48
N GLN A 42 -9.11 13.26 40.74
CA GLN A 42 -10.53 13.05 41.06
C GLN A 42 -11.45 14.23 40.65
N PRO A 43 -11.07 15.51 40.82
CA PRO A 43 -11.87 16.63 40.30
C PRO A 43 -12.16 16.55 38.81
N VAL A 44 -11.15 16.16 38.01
CA VAL A 44 -11.33 15.97 36.57
C VAL A 44 -12.31 14.82 36.29
N VAL A 45 -12.25 13.71 37.00
CA VAL A 45 -13.23 12.62 36.89
C VAL A 45 -14.63 13.13 37.25
N SER A 46 -14.78 13.93 38.30
CA SER A 46 -16.06 14.52 38.69
C SER A 46 -16.64 15.41 37.57
N GLU A 47 -15.80 16.15 36.86
CA GLU A 47 -16.23 16.93 35.67
C GLU A 47 -16.63 16.02 34.51
N LEU A 48 -15.87 14.99 34.22
CA LEU A 48 -16.21 14.00 33.17
C LEU A 48 -17.56 13.31 33.46
N VAL A 49 -17.80 12.86 34.69
CA VAL A 49 -19.05 12.21 35.07
C VAL A 49 -20.25 13.14 34.96
N ARG A 50 -20.11 14.44 35.26
CA ARG A 50 -21.18 15.45 35.09
C ARG A 50 -21.27 16.00 33.67
N GLY A 51 -20.21 15.87 32.88
CA GLY A 51 -20.13 16.41 31.52
C GLY A 51 -21.14 15.75 30.56
N GLU A 52 -21.58 16.49 29.56
CA GLU A 52 -22.40 15.96 28.48
C GLU A 52 -21.56 15.79 27.21
N PRO A 53 -21.68 14.66 26.49
CA PRO A 53 -21.01 14.48 25.21
C PRO A 53 -21.43 15.58 24.23
N LYS A 54 -20.43 16.24 23.62
CA LYS A 54 -20.66 17.40 22.75
C LYS A 54 -20.65 17.09 21.26
N SER A 55 -20.10 15.94 20.89
CA SER A 55 -19.94 15.59 19.47
C SER A 55 -21.17 14.84 18.95
N SER A 56 -21.72 15.36 17.86
CA SER A 56 -22.76 14.67 17.08
C SER A 56 -22.15 13.76 15.99
N TRP A 57 -20.90 13.96 15.59
CA TRP A 57 -20.29 13.28 14.44
C TRP A 57 -20.01 11.80 14.69
N PHE A 58 -19.53 11.46 15.89
CA PHE A 58 -19.13 10.09 16.24
C PHE A 58 -19.81 9.58 17.51
N GLY A 59 -20.98 10.11 17.84
CA GLY A 59 -21.67 9.78 19.10
C GLY A 59 -22.04 8.30 19.21
N LYS A 60 -22.46 7.66 18.12
CA LYS A 60 -22.79 6.22 18.08
C LYS A 60 -21.55 5.34 18.20
N GLU A 61 -20.49 5.74 17.52
CA GLU A 61 -19.22 5.04 17.53
C GLU A 61 -18.55 5.15 18.90
N ALA A 62 -18.55 6.33 19.51
CA ALA A 62 -18.02 6.55 20.87
C ALA A 62 -18.82 5.76 21.91
N GLU A 63 -20.15 5.64 21.74
CA GLU A 63 -21.00 4.86 22.65
C GLU A 63 -20.64 3.38 22.59
N LYS A 64 -20.58 2.78 21.39
CA LYS A 64 -20.22 1.38 21.20
C LYS A 64 -18.82 1.06 21.76
N LEU A 65 -17.85 1.93 21.49
CA LEU A 65 -16.50 1.74 22.00
C LEU A 65 -16.44 1.89 23.52
N ALA A 66 -17.19 2.83 24.10
CA ALA A 66 -17.29 2.98 25.55
C ALA A 66 -17.86 1.73 26.23
N GLU A 67 -18.89 1.12 25.63
CA GLU A 67 -19.45 -0.14 26.12
C GLU A 67 -18.44 -1.28 26.10
N GLU A 68 -17.71 -1.42 25.00
CA GLU A 68 -16.68 -2.47 24.88
C GLU A 68 -15.52 -2.24 25.86
N ILE A 69 -15.05 -1.00 26.02
CA ILE A 69 -14.02 -0.65 27.00
C ILE A 69 -14.46 -1.01 28.41
N VAL A 70 -15.67 -0.59 28.81
CA VAL A 70 -16.18 -0.85 30.17
C VAL A 70 -16.38 -2.36 30.38
N LYS A 71 -16.87 -3.08 29.39
CA LYS A 71 -17.01 -4.55 29.45
C LYS A 71 -15.68 -5.23 29.72
N ARG A 72 -14.61 -4.82 29.00
CA ARG A 72 -13.27 -5.39 29.20
C ARG A 72 -12.65 -5.00 30.52
N LEU A 73 -12.83 -3.75 30.94
CA LEU A 73 -12.33 -3.27 32.25
C LEU A 73 -12.99 -3.98 33.43
N LYS A 74 -14.24 -4.41 33.32
CA LYS A 74 -14.88 -5.26 34.33
C LYS A 74 -14.23 -6.62 34.50
N THR A 75 -13.61 -7.14 33.43
CA THR A 75 -12.90 -8.42 33.48
C THR A 75 -11.42 -8.26 33.84
N ASN A 76 -10.79 -7.20 33.33
CA ASN A 76 -9.40 -6.89 33.60
C ASN A 76 -9.25 -5.38 33.78
N TRP A 77 -9.08 -4.94 35.05
CA TRP A 77 -8.93 -3.53 35.39
C TRP A 77 -7.51 -3.06 35.10
N ASP A 78 -7.24 -2.70 33.83
CA ASP A 78 -5.93 -2.30 33.34
C ASP A 78 -6.03 -1.20 32.30
N ALA A 79 -5.27 -0.11 32.51
CA ALA A 79 -5.20 1.03 31.61
C ALA A 79 -4.71 0.65 30.20
N LYS A 80 -3.79 -0.33 30.11
CA LYS A 80 -3.26 -0.81 28.81
C LYS A 80 -4.37 -1.36 27.94
N THR A 81 -5.27 -2.17 28.50
CA THR A 81 -6.44 -2.72 27.78
C THR A 81 -7.32 -1.62 27.19
N ALA A 82 -7.60 -0.55 27.93
CA ALA A 82 -8.39 0.58 27.43
C ALA A 82 -7.66 1.35 26.33
N VAL A 83 -6.36 1.62 26.50
CA VAL A 83 -5.54 2.33 25.52
C VAL A 83 -5.41 1.54 24.22
N GLU A 84 -5.19 0.22 24.30
CA GLU A 84 -5.11 -0.64 23.10
C GLU A 84 -6.40 -0.59 22.27
N LEU A 85 -7.57 -0.71 22.91
CA LEU A 85 -8.86 -0.60 22.22
C LEU A 85 -9.07 0.77 21.58
N ILE A 86 -8.75 1.85 22.28
CA ILE A 86 -8.86 3.21 21.76
C ILE A 86 -7.92 3.41 20.56
N CYS A 87 -6.66 3.01 20.68
CA CYS A 87 -5.67 3.17 19.63
C CYS A 87 -6.03 2.35 18.39
N GLN A 88 -6.47 1.08 18.57
CA GLN A 88 -6.92 0.25 17.46
C GLN A 88 -8.12 0.87 16.75
N TYR A 89 -9.11 1.35 17.51
CA TYR A 89 -10.29 2.00 16.94
C TYR A 89 -9.94 3.28 16.17
N CYS A 90 -9.09 4.14 16.76
CA CYS A 90 -8.61 5.35 16.08
C CYS A 90 -7.85 5.05 14.79
N LYS A 91 -7.04 3.98 14.80
CA LYS A 91 -6.32 3.50 13.61
C LYS A 91 -7.31 3.08 12.52
N ASP A 92 -8.29 2.24 12.85
CA ASP A 92 -9.29 1.75 11.90
C ASP A 92 -10.10 2.90 11.29
N MET A 93 -10.53 3.88 12.10
CA MET A 93 -11.25 5.07 11.66
C MET A 93 -10.40 5.97 10.72
N LYS A 94 -9.10 6.11 11.00
CA LYS A 94 -8.18 6.84 10.14
C LYS A 94 -7.99 6.13 8.80
N LEU A 95 -7.81 4.80 8.81
CA LEU A 95 -7.66 3.99 7.59
C LEU A 95 -8.91 4.03 6.71
N LYS A 96 -10.10 4.05 7.30
CA LYS A 96 -11.38 4.21 6.59
C LYS A 96 -11.65 5.64 6.12
N GLY A 97 -10.84 6.62 6.54
CA GLY A 97 -11.03 8.02 6.19
C GLY A 97 -12.22 8.71 6.89
N GLU A 98 -12.77 8.11 7.94
CA GLU A 98 -13.98 8.62 8.60
C GLU A 98 -13.75 9.98 9.29
N PHE A 99 -12.52 10.27 9.73
CA PHE A 99 -12.16 11.59 10.25
C PHE A 99 -11.85 12.65 9.18
N CYS A 100 -11.74 12.23 7.91
CA CYS A 100 -11.33 13.13 6.82
C CYS A 100 -12.30 14.29 6.62
N GLN A 101 -13.60 14.04 6.69
CA GLN A 101 -14.61 15.09 6.47
C GLN A 101 -14.47 16.24 7.47
N ILE A 102 -14.28 15.94 8.77
CA ILE A 102 -14.05 16.96 9.79
C ILE A 102 -12.70 17.64 9.59
N HIS A 103 -11.68 16.86 9.21
CA HIS A 103 -10.35 17.41 8.97
C HIS A 103 -10.38 18.41 7.80
N TYR A 104 -11.05 18.10 6.69
CA TYR A 104 -11.21 19.02 5.57
C TYR A 104 -12.01 20.28 5.94
N SER A 105 -13.09 20.14 6.72
CA SER A 105 -13.86 21.30 7.17
C SER A 105 -13.03 22.22 8.06
N THR A 106 -12.07 21.67 8.80
CA THR A 106 -11.19 22.40 9.72
C THR A 106 -9.93 22.94 9.05
N LEU A 107 -9.43 22.24 8.03
CA LEU A 107 -8.22 22.60 7.25
C LEU A 107 -8.45 22.35 5.76
N PRO A 108 -9.18 23.24 5.07
CA PRO A 108 -9.53 23.06 3.65
C PRO A 108 -8.31 22.95 2.71
N SER A 109 -7.16 23.51 3.11
CA SER A 109 -5.92 23.48 2.34
C SER A 109 -5.32 22.06 2.15
N LEU A 110 -5.79 21.04 2.89
CA LEU A 110 -5.38 19.66 2.69
C LEU A 110 -5.83 19.06 1.37
N GLY A 111 -6.91 19.60 0.79
CA GLY A 111 -7.50 19.06 -0.44
C GLY A 111 -8.21 17.72 -0.25
N LYS A 112 -9.18 17.42 -1.13
CA LYS A 112 -10.02 16.21 -1.04
C LYS A 112 -9.30 14.88 -1.31
N GLY A 113 -8.06 14.89 -1.78
CA GLY A 113 -7.26 13.69 -2.05
C GLY A 113 -6.25 13.35 -0.97
N CYS A 114 -6.36 13.93 0.23
CA CYS A 114 -5.44 13.67 1.33
C CYS A 114 -5.53 12.22 1.81
N ASN A 115 -4.41 11.52 1.82
CA ASN A 115 -4.27 10.13 2.27
C ASN A 115 -3.20 9.97 3.37
N ILE A 116 -2.83 11.08 4.05
CA ILE A 116 -1.79 11.11 5.09
C ILE A 116 -2.03 10.06 6.17
N CYS A 117 -3.27 9.92 6.66
CA CYS A 117 -3.58 8.93 7.69
C CYS A 117 -3.38 7.49 7.22
N MET A 118 -3.71 7.19 5.96
CA MET A 118 -3.46 5.86 5.39
C MET A 118 -1.98 5.53 5.38
N TRP A 119 -1.13 6.48 5.04
CA TRP A 119 0.32 6.27 5.04
C TRP A 119 0.86 6.06 6.45
N LEU A 120 0.51 6.96 7.38
CA LEU A 120 1.00 6.91 8.74
C LEU A 120 0.54 5.65 9.50
N GLU A 121 -0.72 5.26 9.34
CA GLU A 121 -1.28 4.13 10.08
C GLU A 121 -0.98 2.77 9.45
N SER A 122 -0.76 2.71 8.13
CA SER A 122 -0.31 1.47 7.49
C SER A 122 1.10 1.08 7.91
N GLY A 123 1.85 2.04 8.48
CA GLY A 123 3.20 1.83 9.02
C GLY A 123 4.26 1.47 7.97
N ILE A 124 3.99 1.70 6.66
CA ILE A 124 4.70 0.95 5.63
C ILE A 124 4.94 1.74 4.35
N ILE A 125 4.16 2.78 4.07
CA ILE A 125 4.35 3.55 2.83
C ILE A 125 4.90 4.91 3.21
N THR A 126 6.18 5.10 3.05
CA THR A 126 6.74 6.44 3.07
C THR A 126 6.21 7.22 1.86
N PRO A 127 5.99 8.54 1.98
CA PRO A 127 5.69 9.39 0.82
C PRO A 127 6.65 9.14 -0.34
N ASP A 128 7.90 8.80 -0.04
CA ASP A 128 8.95 8.53 -1.01
C ASP A 128 8.64 7.35 -1.93
N VAL A 129 8.09 6.24 -1.40
CA VAL A 129 7.72 5.07 -2.22
C VAL A 129 6.54 5.38 -3.14
N ILE A 130 5.53 6.10 -2.65
CA ILE A 130 4.40 6.54 -3.48
C ILE A 130 4.89 7.50 -4.57
N ASN A 131 5.78 8.43 -4.23
CA ASN A 131 6.34 9.37 -5.20
C ASN A 131 7.23 8.67 -6.21
N ASP A 132 8.05 7.70 -5.79
CA ASP A 132 8.86 6.86 -6.69
C ASP A 132 7.98 6.19 -7.76
N VAL A 133 6.83 5.61 -7.38
CA VAL A 133 5.89 5.01 -8.35
C VAL A 133 5.18 6.08 -9.19
N LYS A 134 4.83 7.25 -8.64
CA LYS A 134 4.24 8.36 -9.41
C LYS A 134 5.20 8.89 -10.46
N ASP A 135 6.46 9.10 -10.08
CA ASP A 135 7.49 9.60 -10.98
C ASP A 135 7.80 8.58 -12.08
N ALA A 136 7.82 7.27 -11.73
CA ALA A 136 7.94 6.20 -12.70
C ALA A 136 6.79 6.20 -13.73
N VAL A 137 5.55 6.37 -13.27
CA VAL A 137 4.37 6.51 -14.15
C VAL A 137 4.50 7.73 -15.06
N HIS A 138 4.94 8.86 -14.51
CA HIS A 138 5.13 10.07 -15.30
C HIS A 138 6.19 9.87 -16.41
N ILE A 139 7.29 9.18 -16.12
CA ILE A 139 8.29 8.80 -17.12
C ILE A 139 7.68 7.93 -18.22
N ILE A 140 6.91 6.90 -17.86
CA ILE A 140 6.24 6.01 -18.81
C ILE A 140 5.24 6.77 -19.68
N GLU A 141 4.47 7.68 -19.11
CA GLU A 141 3.50 8.51 -19.83
C GLU A 141 4.18 9.48 -20.79
N SER A 142 5.26 10.15 -20.35
CA SER A 142 6.00 11.14 -21.15
C SER A 142 6.76 10.51 -22.33
N GLU A 143 7.26 9.27 -22.14
CA GLU A 143 8.06 8.52 -23.11
C GLU A 143 7.26 7.38 -23.76
N SER A 144 5.91 7.49 -23.81
CA SER A 144 4.99 6.44 -24.24
C SER A 144 5.35 5.81 -25.58
N GLU A 145 5.82 6.59 -26.54
CA GLU A 145 6.18 6.15 -27.89
C GLU A 145 7.23 5.03 -27.88
N LYS A 146 8.17 5.08 -26.95
CA LYS A 146 9.25 4.08 -26.81
C LYS A 146 8.75 2.73 -26.31
N LEU A 147 7.60 2.69 -25.64
CA LEU A 147 7.01 1.45 -25.10
C LEU A 147 5.83 0.92 -25.91
N MET A 148 5.38 1.63 -26.95
CA MET A 148 4.18 1.21 -27.70
C MET A 148 4.34 -0.15 -28.39
N GLN A 149 5.53 -0.53 -28.85
CA GLN A 149 5.79 -1.84 -29.46
C GLN A 149 5.93 -2.94 -28.39
N LEU A 150 6.31 -2.57 -27.19
CA LEU A 150 6.44 -3.47 -26.04
C LEU A 150 5.22 -3.42 -25.11
N TYR A 151 4.10 -2.87 -25.57
CA TYR A 151 2.87 -2.81 -24.79
C TYR A 151 2.15 -4.16 -24.77
N PRO A 152 1.99 -4.81 -23.60
CA PRO A 152 1.29 -6.09 -23.49
C PRO A 152 -0.23 -5.89 -23.52
N GLN A 153 -0.96 -6.90 -24.00
CA GLN A 153 -2.44 -6.90 -24.02
C GLN A 153 -3.02 -6.73 -22.60
N VAL A 154 -2.36 -7.32 -21.62
CA VAL A 154 -2.75 -7.18 -20.21
C VAL A 154 -2.48 -5.80 -19.61
N GLY A 155 -1.83 -4.89 -20.34
CA GLY A 155 -1.40 -3.58 -19.83
C GLY A 155 -0.10 -3.62 -19.03
N ILE A 156 0.58 -2.46 -18.95
CA ILE A 156 1.79 -2.29 -18.15
C ILE A 156 1.39 -2.05 -16.68
N ASN A 157 2.10 -2.64 -15.75
CA ASN A 157 2.04 -2.24 -14.35
C ASN A 157 3.44 -2.19 -13.77
N ILE A 158 3.58 -1.44 -12.68
CA ILE A 158 4.79 -1.35 -11.91
C ILE A 158 4.49 -1.75 -10.48
N ALA A 159 5.39 -2.53 -9.87
CA ALA A 159 5.30 -2.90 -8.47
C ALA A 159 6.58 -2.47 -7.77
N ARG A 160 6.45 -1.85 -6.59
CA ARG A 160 7.52 -1.36 -5.73
C ARG A 160 7.34 -1.90 -4.33
N ILE A 161 8.38 -2.46 -3.74
CA ILE A 161 8.36 -2.85 -2.32
C ILE A 161 8.20 -1.62 -1.45
N ALA A 162 7.31 -1.68 -0.47
CA ALA A 162 7.01 -0.52 0.37
C ALA A 162 8.10 -0.25 1.42
N ASP A 163 8.69 -1.30 1.96
CA ASP A 163 9.88 -1.26 2.83
C ASP A 163 10.60 -2.61 2.81
N GLU A 164 11.85 -2.62 3.25
CA GLU A 164 12.70 -3.82 3.19
C GLU A 164 12.26 -4.96 4.13
N THR A 165 11.47 -4.64 5.14
CA THR A 165 11.03 -5.57 6.19
C THR A 165 9.64 -6.14 5.97
N SER A 166 8.89 -5.61 5.00
CA SER A 166 7.53 -6.02 4.70
C SER A 166 7.36 -6.55 3.28
N ASP A 167 6.45 -7.50 3.12
CA ASP A 167 6.04 -8.00 1.80
C ASP A 167 5.00 -7.10 1.10
N LYS A 168 4.85 -5.86 1.56
CA LYS A 168 3.86 -4.94 1.05
C LYS A 168 4.34 -4.25 -0.22
N ILE A 169 3.46 -4.23 -1.21
CA ILE A 169 3.75 -3.74 -2.56
C ILE A 169 2.87 -2.55 -2.88
N VAL A 170 3.49 -1.49 -3.42
CA VAL A 170 2.79 -0.37 -4.05
C VAL A 170 2.76 -0.59 -5.56
N GLY A 171 1.63 -0.34 -6.18
CA GLY A 171 1.45 -0.44 -7.63
C GLY A 171 0.29 0.42 -8.11
N ILE A 172 -0.08 0.29 -9.40
CA ILE A 172 -1.14 1.07 -10.02
C ILE A 172 -2.41 0.22 -10.16
N PRO A 173 -3.51 0.55 -9.46
CA PRO A 173 -4.80 -0.05 -9.72
C PRO A 173 -5.25 0.23 -11.17
N GLY A 174 -5.78 -0.80 -11.84
CA GLY A 174 -6.25 -0.66 -13.22
C GLY A 174 -5.16 -0.54 -14.28
N ARG A 175 -3.87 -0.58 -13.88
CA ARG A 175 -2.70 -0.61 -14.79
C ARG A 175 -2.48 0.70 -15.54
N ILE A 176 -1.39 0.76 -16.33
CA ILE A 176 -1.07 1.80 -17.31
C ILE A 176 -1.54 1.26 -18.65
N VAL A 177 -2.49 1.93 -19.28
CA VAL A 177 -3.19 1.43 -20.48
C VAL A 177 -2.96 2.34 -21.67
N ARG A 178 -3.22 1.81 -22.89
CA ARG A 178 -3.25 2.64 -24.09
C ARG A 178 -4.48 3.54 -24.10
N TYR A 179 -4.25 4.82 -24.26
CA TYR A 179 -5.30 5.82 -24.35
C TYR A 179 -4.92 6.90 -25.36
N HIS A 180 -5.71 7.02 -26.44
CA HIS A 180 -5.46 7.96 -27.53
C HIS A 180 -4.01 7.99 -28.07
N GLY A 181 -3.43 6.80 -28.31
CA GLY A 181 -2.07 6.65 -28.86
C GLY A 181 -0.94 6.91 -27.87
N ARG A 182 -1.25 7.04 -26.56
CA ARG A 182 -0.27 7.18 -25.47
C ARG A 182 -0.53 6.16 -24.37
N LEU A 183 0.41 6.04 -23.46
CA LEU A 183 0.24 5.28 -22.23
C LEU A 183 -0.30 6.21 -21.13
N LYS A 184 -1.28 5.74 -20.36
CA LYS A 184 -1.92 6.53 -19.31
C LYS A 184 -2.32 5.67 -18.11
N ALA A 185 -2.01 6.13 -16.91
CA ALA A 185 -2.58 5.63 -15.67
C ALA A 185 -3.77 6.51 -15.25
N PHE A 186 -4.88 5.89 -14.89
CA PHE A 186 -6.09 6.61 -14.42
C PHE A 186 -6.25 6.59 -12.91
N SER A 187 -5.39 5.85 -12.21
CA SER A 187 -5.39 5.72 -10.76
C SER A 187 -4.07 6.18 -10.17
N SER A 188 -4.10 6.65 -8.93
CA SER A 188 -2.89 6.92 -8.17
C SER A 188 -2.29 5.61 -7.64
N PRO A 189 -0.96 5.56 -7.41
CA PRO A 189 -0.33 4.43 -6.75
C PRO A 189 -0.93 4.17 -5.38
N GLU A 190 -1.17 2.90 -5.08
CA GLU A 190 -1.65 2.47 -3.76
C GLU A 190 -1.10 1.11 -3.34
N LEU A 191 -1.27 0.80 -2.06
CA LEU A 191 -0.90 -0.51 -1.53
C LEU A 191 -1.77 -1.60 -2.15
N GLY A 192 -1.14 -2.67 -2.67
CA GLY A 192 -1.85 -3.75 -3.35
C GLY A 192 -2.31 -3.42 -4.77
N GLY A 193 -2.01 -2.21 -5.30
CA GLY A 193 -2.44 -1.76 -6.62
C GLY A 193 -1.91 -2.59 -7.81
N SER A 194 -0.96 -3.50 -7.55
CA SER A 194 -0.45 -4.46 -8.55
C SER A 194 -0.32 -5.85 -7.92
N SER A 195 -1.34 -6.68 -8.06
CA SER A 195 -1.33 -8.04 -7.50
C SER A 195 -0.31 -8.94 -8.19
N HIS A 196 -0.38 -9.08 -9.52
CA HIS A 196 0.48 -10.00 -10.27
C HIS A 196 1.96 -9.60 -10.20
N ASN A 197 2.33 -8.36 -10.56
CA ASN A 197 3.72 -7.91 -10.46
C ASN A 197 4.20 -7.87 -8.99
N GLY A 198 3.27 -7.70 -8.04
CA GLY A 198 3.55 -7.83 -6.62
C GLY A 198 4.04 -9.23 -6.25
N GLU A 199 3.38 -10.29 -6.74
CA GLU A 199 3.82 -11.67 -6.51
C GLU A 199 5.13 -11.98 -7.24
N VAL A 200 5.32 -11.47 -8.45
CA VAL A 200 6.61 -11.55 -9.17
C VAL A 200 7.75 -10.96 -8.34
N LEU A 201 7.55 -9.78 -7.77
CA LEU A 201 8.56 -9.11 -6.95
C LEU A 201 8.78 -9.84 -5.61
N ARG A 202 7.71 -10.34 -4.97
CA ARG A 202 7.83 -11.17 -3.76
C ARG A 202 8.60 -12.46 -4.01
N ALA A 203 8.39 -13.12 -5.16
CA ALA A 203 9.13 -14.32 -5.54
C ALA A 203 10.64 -14.03 -5.61
N ALA A 204 11.04 -12.92 -6.27
CA ALA A 204 12.42 -12.49 -6.29
C ALA A 204 12.97 -12.19 -4.87
N ARG A 205 12.18 -11.54 -4.02
CA ARG A 205 12.56 -11.21 -2.64
C ARG A 205 12.70 -12.44 -1.74
N ARG A 206 11.87 -13.47 -1.89
CA ARG A 206 12.05 -14.76 -1.17
C ARG A 206 13.41 -15.39 -1.44
N ALA A 207 13.93 -15.22 -2.65
CA ALA A 207 15.29 -15.60 -3.03
C ALA A 207 16.37 -14.59 -2.58
N LYS A 208 16.06 -13.68 -1.67
CA LYS A 208 16.97 -12.64 -1.14
C LYS A 208 17.49 -11.65 -2.20
N SER A 209 16.77 -11.45 -3.29
CA SER A 209 17.10 -10.40 -4.27
C SER A 209 17.06 -9.01 -3.62
N THR A 210 17.99 -8.15 -4.00
CA THR A 210 18.01 -6.72 -3.62
C THR A 210 17.09 -5.86 -4.49
N LYS A 211 16.49 -6.44 -5.55
CA LYS A 211 15.58 -5.71 -6.44
C LYS A 211 14.35 -5.25 -5.66
N GLY A 212 14.07 -3.95 -5.72
CA GLY A 212 12.98 -3.30 -4.99
C GLY A 212 11.76 -2.97 -5.87
N ALA A 213 11.88 -3.10 -7.19
CA ALA A 213 10.80 -2.82 -8.14
C ALA A 213 10.83 -3.76 -9.34
N VAL A 214 9.67 -3.94 -9.97
CA VAL A 214 9.51 -4.66 -11.23
C VAL A 214 8.46 -4.00 -12.11
N ILE A 215 8.70 -3.98 -13.41
CA ILE A 215 7.76 -3.55 -14.45
C ILE A 215 7.59 -4.68 -15.48
N ASN A 216 6.35 -4.91 -15.95
CA ASN A 216 6.09 -5.85 -17.03
C ASN A 216 5.92 -5.11 -18.36
N VAL A 217 6.56 -5.61 -19.39
CA VAL A 217 6.33 -5.21 -20.78
C VAL A 217 6.15 -6.47 -21.65
N LYS A 218 5.68 -6.31 -22.87
CA LYS A 218 5.53 -7.42 -23.77
C LYS A 218 6.90 -7.99 -24.15
N TYR A 219 7.04 -9.31 -24.06
CA TYR A 219 8.16 -10.00 -24.71
C TYR A 219 7.89 -10.10 -26.21
N VAL A 220 8.84 -9.73 -27.01
CA VAL A 220 8.85 -9.90 -28.48
C VAL A 220 10.09 -10.70 -28.86
N GLN A 221 9.93 -11.58 -29.86
CA GLN A 221 11.04 -12.40 -30.34
C GLN A 221 12.16 -11.51 -30.88
N GLY A 222 13.40 -11.80 -30.47
CA GLY A 222 14.58 -11.01 -30.87
C GLY A 222 14.97 -9.91 -29.88
N ILE A 223 14.14 -9.60 -28.88
CA ILE A 223 14.50 -8.58 -27.87
C ILE A 223 15.75 -8.95 -27.05
N GLU A 224 16.18 -10.21 -27.10
CA GLU A 224 17.39 -10.69 -26.44
C GLU A 224 18.65 -9.99 -26.95
N SER A 225 18.70 -9.58 -28.24
CA SER A 225 19.80 -8.73 -28.77
C SER A 225 19.87 -7.40 -28.05
N THR A 226 18.72 -6.73 -27.95
CA THR A 226 18.59 -5.46 -27.20
C THR A 226 19.03 -5.58 -25.74
N LEU A 227 18.61 -6.66 -25.03
CA LEU A 227 18.99 -6.90 -23.65
C LEU A 227 20.51 -7.13 -23.53
N THR A 228 21.11 -7.85 -24.49
CA THR A 228 22.56 -8.12 -24.54
C THR A 228 23.34 -6.84 -24.81
N GLU A 229 22.91 -6.01 -25.74
CA GLU A 229 23.56 -4.72 -26.07
C GLU A 229 23.51 -3.76 -24.87
N LEU A 230 22.43 -3.80 -24.09
CA LEU A 230 22.31 -3.02 -22.85
C LEU A 230 23.09 -3.64 -21.67
N ALA A 231 23.80 -4.75 -21.89
CA ALA A 231 24.54 -5.52 -20.87
C ALA A 231 23.65 -5.94 -19.68
N LEU A 232 22.39 -6.28 -19.94
CA LEU A 232 21.47 -6.74 -18.92
C LEU A 232 21.59 -8.25 -18.70
N ASN A 233 21.64 -8.66 -17.44
CA ASN A 233 21.61 -10.06 -17.07
C ASN A 233 20.18 -10.58 -17.16
N TYR A 234 19.85 -11.27 -18.25
CA TYR A 234 18.52 -11.82 -18.42
C TYR A 234 18.49 -13.34 -18.30
N ARG A 235 17.34 -13.86 -17.90
CA ARG A 235 17.06 -15.31 -17.84
C ARG A 235 15.70 -15.58 -18.46
N LYS A 236 15.54 -16.80 -18.99
CA LYS A 236 14.28 -17.25 -19.59
C LYS A 236 13.70 -18.39 -18.78
N ILE A 237 12.44 -18.24 -18.37
CA ILE A 237 11.76 -19.32 -17.66
C ILE A 237 11.40 -20.46 -18.60
N ARG A 238 11.25 -21.64 -18.03
CA ARG A 238 10.77 -22.83 -18.75
C ARG A 238 9.36 -23.13 -18.28
N ARG A 239 8.37 -22.88 -19.15
CA ARG A 239 6.99 -23.25 -18.90
C ARG A 239 6.79 -24.74 -19.12
N ARG A 240 6.11 -25.42 -18.21
CA ARG A 240 5.68 -26.82 -18.40
C ARG A 240 4.44 -26.84 -19.26
N GLU A 241 4.41 -27.71 -20.26
CA GLU A 241 3.24 -27.90 -21.12
C GLU A 241 2.13 -28.63 -20.37
N GLY A 242 0.87 -28.28 -20.68
CA GLY A 242 -0.31 -29.01 -20.20
C GLY A 242 -0.74 -28.72 -18.75
N LEU A 243 -0.16 -27.72 -18.08
CA LEU A 243 -0.60 -27.34 -16.73
C LEU A 243 -2.01 -26.72 -16.73
N PRO A 244 -2.84 -27.03 -15.70
CA PRO A 244 -4.10 -26.35 -15.48
C PRO A 244 -3.93 -24.84 -15.35
N VAL A 245 -4.95 -24.05 -15.75
CA VAL A 245 -4.89 -22.58 -15.73
C VAL A 245 -4.60 -22.06 -14.32
N GLU A 246 -5.18 -22.71 -13.31
CA GLU A 246 -5.08 -22.32 -11.91
C GLU A 246 -3.66 -22.42 -11.33
N THR A 247 -2.79 -23.25 -11.92
CA THR A 247 -1.43 -23.49 -11.45
C THR A 247 -0.35 -22.70 -12.19
N ARG A 248 -0.73 -21.98 -13.25
CA ARG A 248 0.22 -21.29 -14.14
C ARG A 248 0.94 -20.10 -13.49
N ASP A 249 0.23 -19.38 -12.62
CA ASP A 249 0.83 -18.26 -11.89
C ASP A 249 1.77 -18.77 -10.80
N SER A 250 1.42 -19.84 -10.08
CA SER A 250 2.32 -20.43 -9.08
C SER A 250 3.60 -20.97 -9.71
N GLU A 251 3.51 -21.61 -10.89
CA GLU A 251 4.70 -22.04 -11.64
C GLU A 251 5.61 -20.86 -12.00
N LEU A 252 5.03 -19.75 -12.47
CA LEU A 252 5.80 -18.54 -12.76
C LEU A 252 6.58 -18.06 -11.54
N PHE A 253 5.91 -17.98 -10.38
CA PHE A 253 6.53 -17.46 -9.16
C PHE A 253 7.60 -18.40 -8.62
N GLU A 254 7.41 -19.72 -8.70
CA GLU A 254 8.41 -20.73 -8.35
C GLU A 254 9.66 -20.62 -9.24
N GLU A 255 9.48 -20.47 -10.56
CA GLU A 255 10.59 -20.31 -11.49
C GLU A 255 11.36 -18.99 -11.27
N ILE A 256 10.65 -17.89 -10.98
CA ILE A 256 11.29 -16.61 -10.65
C ILE A 256 12.13 -16.76 -9.37
N GLU A 257 11.58 -17.37 -8.32
CA GLU A 257 12.29 -17.61 -7.07
C GLU A 257 13.53 -18.50 -7.28
N ARG A 258 13.42 -19.56 -8.08
CA ARG A 258 14.55 -20.42 -8.46
C ARG A 258 15.62 -19.62 -9.20
N ILE A 259 15.23 -18.82 -10.21
CA ILE A 259 16.17 -18.03 -11.01
C ILE A 259 16.94 -17.05 -10.11
N PHE A 260 16.27 -16.30 -9.24
CA PHE A 260 16.94 -15.36 -8.35
C PHE A 260 17.79 -16.04 -7.27
N SER A 261 17.48 -17.28 -6.90
CA SER A 261 18.32 -18.07 -5.99
C SER A 261 19.65 -18.49 -6.65
N GLU A 262 19.61 -18.80 -7.95
CA GLU A 262 20.78 -19.21 -8.74
C GLU A 262 21.54 -18.00 -9.33
N HIS A 263 20.82 -16.93 -9.64
CA HIS A 263 21.29 -15.74 -10.37
C HIS A 263 20.73 -14.45 -9.75
N PRO A 264 21.17 -14.06 -8.56
CA PRO A 264 20.66 -12.89 -7.84
C PRO A 264 20.90 -11.55 -8.57
N GLU A 265 21.86 -11.52 -9.49
CA GLU A 265 22.19 -10.37 -10.34
C GLU A 265 21.20 -10.12 -11.47
N SER A 266 20.21 -10.98 -11.69
CA SER A 266 19.30 -10.88 -12.84
C SER A 266 18.57 -9.54 -12.89
N ASP A 267 18.62 -8.89 -14.06
CA ASP A 267 17.95 -7.62 -14.33
C ASP A 267 16.63 -7.82 -15.10
N ALA A 268 16.52 -8.94 -15.81
CA ALA A 268 15.35 -9.24 -16.63
C ALA A 268 15.00 -10.72 -16.61
N ILE A 269 13.70 -11.01 -16.61
CA ILE A 269 13.16 -12.37 -16.76
C ILE A 269 12.21 -12.40 -17.92
N ILE A 270 12.45 -13.30 -18.87
CA ILE A 270 11.61 -13.56 -20.03
C ILE A 270 10.69 -14.72 -19.69
N ASP A 271 9.39 -14.46 -19.71
CA ASP A 271 8.36 -15.48 -19.80
C ASP A 271 7.96 -15.64 -21.27
N PRO A 272 8.28 -16.75 -21.93
CA PRO A 272 7.92 -16.96 -23.34
C PRO A 272 6.41 -17.12 -23.56
N GLY A 273 5.62 -17.14 -22.46
CA GLY A 273 4.21 -17.44 -22.50
C GLY A 273 3.93 -18.93 -22.75
N ALA A 274 2.65 -19.24 -22.87
CA ALA A 274 2.11 -20.55 -23.21
C ALA A 274 0.74 -20.37 -23.85
N PHE A 275 0.05 -21.46 -24.20
CA PHE A 275 -1.32 -21.36 -24.70
C PHE A 275 -2.22 -20.60 -23.71
N GLY A 276 -2.74 -19.43 -24.12
CA GLY A 276 -3.55 -18.54 -23.29
C GLY A 276 -2.76 -17.68 -22.29
N ILE A 277 -1.43 -17.67 -22.35
CA ILE A 277 -0.56 -16.79 -21.57
C ILE A 277 0.25 -15.90 -22.52
N GLU A 278 0.11 -14.59 -22.38
CA GLU A 278 0.87 -13.63 -23.18
C GLU A 278 2.36 -13.65 -22.81
N PRO A 279 3.27 -13.71 -23.82
CA PRO A 279 4.70 -13.57 -23.57
C PRO A 279 5.02 -12.24 -22.90
N THR A 280 5.77 -12.30 -21.80
CA THR A 280 6.04 -11.14 -20.95
C THR A 280 7.53 -11.02 -20.63
N LEU A 281 8.04 -9.78 -20.66
CA LEU A 281 9.36 -9.42 -20.16
C LEU A 281 9.19 -8.66 -18.84
N TYR A 282 9.74 -9.19 -17.77
CA TYR A 282 9.81 -8.55 -16.46
C TYR A 282 11.17 -7.90 -16.30
N LEU A 283 11.20 -6.58 -16.04
CA LEU A 283 12.41 -5.82 -15.80
C LEU A 283 12.46 -5.42 -14.33
N PHE A 284 13.57 -5.76 -13.67
CA PHE A 284 13.79 -5.55 -12.24
C PHE A 284 14.81 -4.45 -11.98
N ALA A 285 14.56 -3.61 -10.98
CA ALA A 285 15.45 -2.54 -10.57
C ALA A 285 15.37 -2.29 -9.06
N GLU A 286 16.19 -1.38 -8.53
CA GLU A 286 16.13 -0.99 -7.12
C GLU A 286 14.91 -0.14 -6.81
N THR A 287 14.56 0.80 -7.70
CA THR A 287 13.43 1.73 -7.55
C THR A 287 12.44 1.60 -8.70
N ALA A 288 11.22 2.14 -8.52
CA ALA A 288 10.23 2.18 -9.59
C ALA A 288 10.67 3.09 -10.74
N VAL A 289 11.30 4.22 -10.42
CA VAL A 289 11.89 5.13 -11.41
C VAL A 289 12.96 4.43 -12.23
N ASP A 290 13.83 3.63 -11.61
CA ASP A 290 14.87 2.90 -12.35
C ASP A 290 14.27 1.81 -13.22
N ALA A 291 13.23 1.09 -12.76
CA ALA A 291 12.52 0.12 -13.57
C ALA A 291 11.85 0.76 -14.79
N ALA A 292 11.22 1.93 -14.61
CA ALA A 292 10.63 2.69 -15.72
C ALA A 292 11.69 3.16 -16.73
N LYS A 293 12.80 3.73 -16.26
CA LYS A 293 13.92 4.14 -17.11
C LYS A 293 14.53 2.97 -17.87
N LEU A 294 14.65 1.80 -17.21
CA LEU A 294 15.15 0.59 -17.83
C LEU A 294 14.21 0.13 -18.95
N ALA A 295 12.90 0.11 -18.71
CA ALA A 295 11.91 -0.24 -19.73
C ALA A 295 11.96 0.72 -20.92
N ILE A 296 12.10 2.04 -20.69
CA ILE A 296 12.23 3.06 -21.74
C ILE A 296 13.51 2.83 -22.55
N ARG A 297 14.64 2.53 -21.92
CA ARG A 297 15.90 2.23 -22.61
C ARG A 297 15.77 1.00 -23.50
N VAL A 298 15.18 -0.09 -22.98
CA VAL A 298 14.91 -1.31 -23.75
C VAL A 298 14.01 -0.99 -24.94
N GLY A 299 12.91 -0.25 -24.73
CA GLY A 299 11.99 0.11 -25.82
C GLY A 299 12.61 1.02 -26.87
N ALA A 300 13.42 2.00 -26.47
CA ALA A 300 14.10 2.91 -27.38
C ALA A 300 15.11 2.19 -28.28
N LEU A 301 15.95 1.32 -27.68
CA LEU A 301 16.94 0.57 -28.45
C LEU A 301 16.26 -0.46 -29.38
N TYR A 302 15.25 -1.19 -28.89
CA TYR A 302 14.46 -2.11 -29.72
C TYR A 302 13.83 -1.41 -30.92
N LEU A 303 13.29 -0.20 -30.74
CA LEU A 303 12.74 0.60 -31.86
C LEU A 303 13.81 0.98 -32.88
N SER A 304 15.04 1.29 -32.44
CA SER A 304 16.14 1.62 -33.36
C SER A 304 16.62 0.41 -34.17
N GLU A 305 16.48 -0.81 -33.66
CA GLU A 305 16.80 -2.05 -34.38
C GLU A 305 15.73 -2.41 -35.43
N LEU A 306 14.50 -1.86 -35.30
CA LEU A 306 13.40 -2.07 -36.25
C LEU A 306 13.38 -1.05 -37.39
N ALA A 307 14.10 0.07 -37.24
CA ALA A 307 14.14 1.17 -38.24
C ALA A 307 15.22 0.93 -39.29
#